data_d48dcc799b88c4f2a95180c5c08d26d8
#
_entry.id   d48dcc799b88c4f2a95180c5c08d26d8
#
_cell.length_a   1.000
_cell.length_b   1.000
_cell.length_c   1.000
_cell.angle_alpha   90.00
_cell.angle_beta   90.00
_cell.angle_gamma   90.00
#
_symmetry.space_group_name_H-M   'P 1'
#
loop_
_entity.id
_entity.type
_entity.pdbx_description
1 polymer ?
#
loop_
_entity_poly.entity_id
_entity_poly.type
_entity_poly.pdbx_seq_one_letter_code
_entity_poly.pdbx_strand_id
1 'polypeptide(L)'
;TFEKIRKKNILDFLEHLKFKKIKNKTKARKIYALKRFYKFLMSEKIVSENPMEMIDTPKAEDTLSITLSIEQIKKILNVISKSTDNYKNLRSYLIIELLYATGIRVSELISIKMNNIDLKKSTILIDPPEKGKTRIERIVFFGQQTKDILEKYLEYRRIEYENKDTPWLFPSNSSDGFLTRRRVLQIMHELANKVNVEKNLMHPHSFRHAFGNHLLTSGADIRVVQKLLGHSSITTTQKYTEHRDKLIETIENFHPLNKNNKNIV
;
A
#
# COMPACT_ATOMS: atom_id res chain seq x y z
N THR A 1 32.10 20.15 8.85
CA THR A 1 30.95 20.66 9.61
C THR A 1 29.89 21.21 8.63
N PHE A 2 28.63 21.20 8.99
CA PHE A 2 27.53 21.69 8.13
C PHE A 2 27.62 23.19 7.84
N GLU A 3 28.24 23.95 8.71
CA GLU A 3 28.55 25.39 8.58
C GLU A 3 29.47 25.75 7.41
N LYS A 4 30.32 24.81 7.01
CA LYS A 4 31.30 25.02 5.91
C LYS A 4 30.71 24.74 4.52
N ILE A 5 29.49 24.16 4.45
CA ILE A 5 28.85 23.86 3.17
C ILE A 5 28.27 25.13 2.59
N ARG A 6 28.69 25.47 1.37
CA ARG A 6 28.26 26.63 0.60
C ARG A 6 27.44 26.16 -0.61
N LYS A 7 26.73 27.10 -1.24
CA LYS A 7 25.97 26.87 -2.48
C LYS A 7 26.77 26.08 -3.53
N LYS A 8 28.06 26.36 -3.68
CA LYS A 8 28.95 25.64 -4.63
C LYS A 8 28.94 24.12 -4.35
N ASN A 9 29.10 23.69 -3.09
CA ASN A 9 29.13 22.28 -2.75
C ASN A 9 27.80 21.59 -3.07
N ILE A 10 26.66 22.31 -2.94
CA ILE A 10 25.36 21.81 -3.33
C ILE A 10 25.27 21.64 -4.85
N LEU A 11 25.75 22.62 -5.61
CA LEU A 11 25.79 22.56 -7.08
C LEU A 11 26.63 21.38 -7.56
N ASP A 12 27.84 21.20 -7.01
CA ASP A 12 28.74 20.08 -7.32
C ASP A 12 28.04 18.73 -7.04
N PHE A 13 27.32 18.65 -5.92
CA PHE A 13 26.49 17.44 -5.60
C PHE A 13 25.37 17.21 -6.62
N LEU A 14 24.68 18.25 -7.06
CA LEU A 14 23.64 18.14 -8.07
C LEU A 14 24.19 17.74 -9.44
N GLU A 15 25.37 18.25 -9.83
CA GLU A 15 26.06 17.81 -11.03
C GLU A 15 26.46 16.33 -10.94
N HIS A 16 26.97 15.89 -9.79
CA HIS A 16 27.28 14.49 -9.55
C HIS A 16 26.01 13.60 -9.70
N LEU A 17 24.87 14.05 -9.19
CA LEU A 17 23.59 13.33 -9.40
C LEU A 17 23.17 13.32 -10.88
N LYS A 18 23.49 14.36 -11.64
CA LYS A 18 23.24 14.42 -13.08
C LYS A 18 24.15 13.44 -13.83
N PHE A 19 25.45 13.45 -13.50
CA PHE A 19 26.41 12.49 -14.06
C PHE A 19 26.01 11.03 -13.81
N LYS A 20 25.51 10.71 -12.60
CA LYS A 20 24.96 9.39 -12.26
C LYS A 20 23.63 9.09 -12.94
N LYS A 21 23.14 9.92 -13.85
CA LYS A 21 21.85 9.75 -14.56
C LYS A 21 20.65 9.51 -13.61
N ILE A 22 20.67 10.09 -12.42
CA ILE A 22 19.60 9.97 -11.44
C ILE A 22 18.32 10.64 -11.99
N LYS A 23 17.18 9.96 -11.92
CA LYS A 23 15.86 10.46 -12.39
C LYS A 23 15.47 11.77 -11.69
N ASN A 24 14.84 12.72 -12.40
CA ASN A 24 14.43 14.03 -11.88
C ASN A 24 13.61 13.93 -10.61
N LYS A 25 12.67 12.97 -10.53
CA LYS A 25 11.87 12.69 -9.32
C LYS A 25 12.74 12.38 -8.08
N THR A 26 13.82 11.61 -8.27
CA THR A 26 14.76 11.28 -7.18
C THR A 26 15.62 12.48 -6.82
N LYS A 27 16.05 13.30 -7.81
CA LYS A 27 16.78 14.55 -7.57
C LYS A 27 15.92 15.53 -6.76
N ALA A 28 14.67 15.75 -7.18
CA ALA A 28 13.72 16.61 -6.50
C ALA A 28 13.53 16.18 -5.03
N ARG A 29 13.38 14.87 -4.76
CA ARG A 29 13.27 14.35 -3.38
C ARG A 29 14.52 14.62 -2.54
N LYS A 30 15.72 14.48 -3.11
CA LYS A 30 16.98 14.78 -2.41
C LYS A 30 17.10 16.27 -2.11
N ILE A 31 16.78 17.14 -3.07
CA ILE A 31 16.78 18.60 -2.90
C ILE A 31 15.79 18.99 -1.79
N TYR A 32 14.57 18.44 -1.82
CA TYR A 32 13.56 18.71 -0.79
C TYR A 32 14.03 18.29 0.61
N ALA A 33 14.67 17.12 0.73
CA ALA A 33 15.22 16.65 1.99
C ALA A 33 16.31 17.60 2.52
N LEU A 34 17.22 18.05 1.64
CA LEU A 34 18.27 19.02 2.00
C LEU A 34 17.68 20.38 2.39
N LYS A 35 16.68 20.90 1.64
CA LYS A 35 15.97 22.14 2.00
C LYS A 35 15.37 22.07 3.40
N ARG A 36 14.68 20.95 3.73
CA ARG A 36 14.11 20.75 5.08
C ARG A 36 15.19 20.64 6.15
N PHE A 37 16.28 19.94 5.86
CA PHE A 37 17.39 19.77 6.78
C PHE A 37 18.03 21.11 7.11
N TYR A 38 18.37 21.93 6.11
CA TYR A 38 18.97 23.25 6.36
C TYR A 38 17.99 24.22 7.02
N LYS A 39 16.70 24.14 6.71
CA LYS A 39 15.67 24.90 7.45
C LYS A 39 15.65 24.54 8.93
N PHE A 40 15.78 23.25 9.25
CA PHE A 40 15.92 22.80 10.64
C PHE A 40 17.22 23.30 11.28
N LEU A 41 18.37 23.17 10.62
CA LEU A 41 19.65 23.67 11.17
C LEU A 41 19.62 25.19 11.45
N MET A 42 18.93 25.97 10.62
CA MET A 42 18.72 27.40 10.88
C MET A 42 17.80 27.63 12.09
N SER A 43 16.72 26.88 12.25
CA SER A 43 15.83 27.01 13.41
C SER A 43 16.53 26.66 14.73
N GLU A 44 17.48 25.73 14.69
CA GLU A 44 18.34 25.37 15.83
C GLU A 44 19.57 26.28 16.00
N LYS A 45 19.71 27.35 15.14
CA LYS A 45 20.84 28.29 15.14
C LYS A 45 22.21 27.60 14.96
N ILE A 46 22.26 26.42 14.35
CA ILE A 46 23.51 25.68 14.04
C ILE A 46 24.22 26.29 12.82
N VAL A 47 23.45 26.83 11.88
CA VAL A 47 23.99 27.55 10.72
C VAL A 47 23.32 28.92 10.61
N SER A 48 24.09 29.91 10.13
CA SER A 48 23.62 31.30 9.92
C SER A 48 22.97 31.52 8.54
N GLU A 49 23.30 30.64 7.58
CA GLU A 49 22.86 30.77 6.18
C GLU A 49 22.33 29.43 5.65
N ASN A 50 21.34 29.48 4.76
CA ASN A 50 20.79 28.30 4.10
C ASN A 50 21.33 28.17 2.68
N PRO A 51 22.31 27.27 2.40
CA PRO A 51 22.86 27.09 1.06
C PRO A 51 21.88 26.55 0.02
N MET A 52 20.67 26.12 0.48
CA MET A 52 19.59 25.57 -0.36
C MET A 52 18.57 26.64 -0.77
N GLU A 53 18.67 27.88 -0.31
CA GLU A 53 17.61 28.88 -0.49
C GLU A 53 17.32 29.18 -1.96
N MET A 54 18.37 29.35 -2.76
CA MET A 54 18.30 29.65 -4.20
C MET A 54 18.49 28.39 -5.09
N ILE A 55 18.28 27.21 -4.57
CA ILE A 55 18.36 25.97 -5.35
C ILE A 55 16.99 25.61 -5.90
N ASP A 56 16.86 25.65 -7.22
CA ASP A 56 15.63 25.23 -7.87
C ASP A 56 15.40 23.72 -7.75
N THR A 57 14.16 23.35 -7.51
CA THR A 57 13.75 21.94 -7.50
C THR A 57 13.31 21.57 -8.91
N PRO A 58 13.95 20.62 -9.59
CA PRO A 58 13.54 20.21 -10.91
C PRO A 58 12.09 19.71 -10.87
N LYS A 59 11.28 20.18 -11.82
CA LYS A 59 9.92 19.66 -11.99
C LYS A 59 10.02 18.17 -12.24
N ALA A 60 9.31 17.39 -11.44
CA ALA A 60 9.13 15.98 -11.75
C ALA A 60 8.25 15.94 -13.02
N GLU A 61 8.74 15.29 -14.05
CA GLU A 61 7.86 14.94 -15.16
C GLU A 61 6.71 14.10 -14.57
N ASP A 62 5.49 14.54 -14.81
CA ASP A 62 4.31 13.73 -14.52
C ASP A 62 4.30 12.54 -15.46
N THR A 63 5.11 11.53 -15.13
CA THR A 63 4.93 10.22 -15.74
C THR A 63 3.56 9.75 -15.29
N LEU A 64 2.61 9.72 -16.22
CA LEU A 64 1.33 9.04 -16.04
C LEU A 64 1.63 7.71 -15.33
N SER A 65 1.19 7.58 -14.10
CA SER A 65 1.45 6.36 -13.34
C SER A 65 0.63 5.27 -14.04
N ILE A 66 1.31 4.40 -14.78
CA ILE A 66 0.69 3.23 -15.40
C ILE A 66 0.14 2.39 -14.24
N THR A 67 -1.17 2.36 -14.12
CA THR A 67 -1.89 1.55 -13.13
C THR A 67 -2.43 0.30 -13.82
N LEU A 68 -2.57 -0.79 -13.07
CA LEU A 68 -3.24 -2.00 -13.56
C LEU A 68 -4.70 -1.67 -13.90
N SER A 69 -5.16 -2.08 -15.08
CA SER A 69 -6.58 -1.96 -15.47
C SER A 69 -7.44 -3.01 -14.74
N ILE A 70 -8.76 -2.81 -14.76
CA ILE A 70 -9.71 -3.77 -14.18
C ILE A 70 -9.56 -5.13 -14.86
N GLU A 71 -9.41 -5.16 -16.19
CA GLU A 71 -9.23 -6.38 -16.99
C GLU A 71 -7.93 -7.10 -16.61
N GLN A 72 -6.83 -6.34 -16.41
CA GLN A 72 -5.57 -6.91 -15.96
C GLN A 72 -5.69 -7.53 -14.57
N ILE A 73 -6.35 -6.83 -13.64
CA ILE A 73 -6.61 -7.37 -12.29
C ILE A 73 -7.45 -8.64 -12.36
N LYS A 74 -8.57 -8.63 -13.12
CA LYS A 74 -9.43 -9.81 -13.30
C LYS A 74 -8.65 -10.99 -13.89
N LYS A 75 -7.80 -10.72 -14.90
CA LYS A 75 -6.92 -11.74 -15.50
C LYS A 75 -5.94 -12.33 -14.46
N ILE A 76 -5.28 -11.46 -13.67
CA ILE A 76 -4.36 -11.89 -12.62
C ILE A 76 -5.08 -12.81 -11.63
N LEU A 77 -6.21 -12.36 -11.08
CA LEU A 77 -6.97 -13.12 -10.10
C LEU A 77 -7.50 -14.45 -10.66
N ASN A 78 -8.01 -14.44 -11.91
CA ASN A 78 -8.49 -15.67 -12.57
C ASN A 78 -7.37 -16.69 -12.78
N VAL A 79 -6.17 -16.27 -13.17
CA VAL A 79 -5.05 -17.20 -13.36
C VAL A 79 -4.60 -17.80 -12.01
N ILE A 80 -4.55 -16.97 -10.96
CA ILE A 80 -4.10 -17.41 -9.65
C ILE A 80 -5.14 -18.31 -8.97
N SER A 81 -6.44 -18.05 -9.16
CA SER A 81 -7.53 -18.83 -8.57
C SER A 81 -7.54 -20.30 -9.02
N LYS A 82 -7.02 -20.59 -10.21
CA LYS A 82 -6.94 -21.95 -10.75
C LYS A 82 -5.91 -22.85 -10.07
N SER A 83 -5.06 -22.30 -9.22
CA SER A 83 -3.97 -23.01 -8.54
C SER A 83 -4.04 -22.78 -7.04
N THR A 84 -5.18 -23.10 -6.42
CA THR A 84 -5.42 -22.89 -4.97
C THR A 84 -5.54 -24.18 -4.18
N ASP A 85 -4.88 -25.20 -4.64
CA ASP A 85 -4.87 -26.59 -4.13
C ASP A 85 -3.90 -26.83 -2.96
N ASN A 86 -3.08 -25.83 -2.64
CA ASN A 86 -2.18 -25.89 -1.49
C ASN A 86 -2.09 -24.55 -0.75
N TYR A 87 -1.63 -24.63 0.51
CA TYR A 87 -1.49 -23.46 1.39
C TYR A 87 -0.71 -22.31 0.77
N LYS A 88 0.43 -22.58 0.10
CA LYS A 88 1.32 -21.53 -0.44
C LYS A 88 0.64 -20.75 -1.58
N ASN A 89 -0.04 -21.45 -2.46
CA ASN A 89 -0.75 -20.84 -3.58
C ASN A 89 -1.96 -20.05 -3.10
N LEU A 90 -2.75 -20.62 -2.18
CA LEU A 90 -3.91 -19.96 -1.61
C LEU A 90 -3.51 -18.71 -0.81
N ARG A 91 -2.39 -18.77 -0.05
CA ARG A 91 -1.80 -17.60 0.60
C ARG A 91 -1.44 -16.51 -0.41
N SER A 92 -0.81 -16.89 -1.52
CA SER A 92 -0.40 -15.94 -2.57
C SER A 92 -1.61 -15.29 -3.22
N TYR A 93 -2.68 -16.05 -3.43
CA TYR A 93 -3.95 -15.53 -3.93
C TYR A 93 -4.57 -14.54 -2.94
N LEU A 94 -4.71 -14.90 -1.67
CA LEU A 94 -5.29 -14.03 -0.65
C LEU A 94 -4.50 -12.73 -0.47
N ILE A 95 -3.17 -12.77 -0.57
CA ILE A 95 -2.32 -11.57 -0.53
C ILE A 95 -2.72 -10.58 -1.64
N ILE A 96 -2.81 -11.06 -2.89
CA ILE A 96 -3.19 -10.23 -4.04
C ILE A 96 -4.62 -9.72 -3.90
N GLU A 97 -5.53 -10.61 -3.52
CA GLU A 97 -6.95 -10.28 -3.32
C GLU A 97 -7.12 -9.18 -2.27
N LEU A 98 -6.53 -9.32 -1.07
CA LEU A 98 -6.63 -8.32 -0.01
C LEU A 98 -6.01 -6.98 -0.39
N LEU A 99 -4.86 -6.98 -1.06
CA LEU A 99 -4.24 -5.73 -1.53
C LEU A 99 -5.17 -4.94 -2.45
N TYR A 100 -5.88 -5.65 -3.35
CA TYR A 100 -6.80 -5.01 -4.27
C TYR A 100 -8.17 -4.73 -3.66
N ALA A 101 -8.76 -5.68 -2.93
CA ALA A 101 -10.09 -5.53 -2.36
C ALA A 101 -10.19 -4.44 -1.29
N THR A 102 -9.10 -4.17 -0.58
CA THR A 102 -9.09 -3.24 0.57
C THR A 102 -8.17 -2.04 0.40
N GLY A 103 -7.29 -2.06 -0.59
CA GLY A 103 -6.30 -1.02 -0.80
C GLY A 103 -5.32 -0.80 0.36
N ILE A 104 -5.15 -1.76 1.27
CA ILE A 104 -4.22 -1.65 2.40
C ILE A 104 -2.76 -1.57 1.96
N ARG A 105 -1.90 -1.04 2.83
CA ARG A 105 -0.45 -1.03 2.58
C ARG A 105 0.14 -2.41 2.86
N VAL A 106 1.22 -2.77 2.15
CA VAL A 106 1.90 -4.05 2.37
C VAL A 106 2.35 -4.25 3.83
N SER A 107 2.77 -3.19 4.51
CA SER A 107 3.14 -3.25 5.92
C SER A 107 1.94 -3.54 6.83
N GLU A 108 0.76 -3.09 6.47
CA GLU A 108 -0.50 -3.35 7.16
C GLU A 108 -0.96 -4.80 6.89
N LEU A 109 -0.90 -5.23 5.62
CA LEU A 109 -1.26 -6.59 5.21
C LEU A 109 -0.49 -7.66 6.00
N ILE A 110 0.85 -7.54 6.06
CA ILE A 110 1.69 -8.56 6.70
C ILE A 110 1.53 -8.61 8.22
N SER A 111 1.13 -7.51 8.85
CA SER A 111 0.90 -7.41 10.31
C SER A 111 -0.56 -7.61 10.72
N ILE A 112 -1.42 -8.14 9.85
CA ILE A 112 -2.79 -8.51 10.24
C ILE A 112 -2.73 -9.67 11.25
N LYS A 113 -3.40 -9.46 12.39
CA LYS A 113 -3.59 -10.50 13.40
C LYS A 113 -4.93 -11.21 13.20
N MET A 114 -5.00 -12.46 13.62
CA MET A 114 -6.23 -13.25 13.56
C MET A 114 -7.39 -12.58 14.30
N ASN A 115 -7.13 -12.00 15.45
CA ASN A 115 -8.14 -11.31 16.28
C ASN A 115 -8.69 -10.02 15.63
N ASN A 116 -8.01 -9.51 14.61
CA ASN A 116 -8.43 -8.30 13.91
C ASN A 116 -9.42 -8.57 12.77
N ILE A 117 -9.75 -9.86 12.52
CA ILE A 117 -10.62 -10.28 11.43
C ILE A 117 -12.02 -10.59 11.96
N ASP A 118 -13.03 -9.91 11.44
CA ASP A 118 -14.44 -10.18 11.70
C ASP A 118 -15.10 -10.66 10.39
N LEU A 119 -15.20 -11.98 10.24
CA LEU A 119 -15.81 -12.61 9.05
C LEU A 119 -17.32 -12.34 8.96
N LYS A 120 -18.01 -12.16 10.11
CA LYS A 120 -19.46 -11.87 10.11
C LYS A 120 -19.73 -10.48 9.55
N LYS A 121 -18.89 -9.52 9.89
CA LYS A 121 -19.00 -8.13 9.41
C LYS A 121 -18.20 -7.87 8.12
N SER A 122 -17.47 -8.87 7.61
CA SER A 122 -16.56 -8.72 6.46
C SER A 122 -15.58 -7.55 6.63
N THR A 123 -14.92 -7.49 7.80
CA THR A 123 -14.02 -6.39 8.15
C THR A 123 -12.68 -6.87 8.69
N ILE A 124 -11.66 -6.06 8.51
CA ILE A 124 -10.36 -6.23 9.17
C ILE A 124 -10.00 -4.92 9.86
N LEU A 125 -9.64 -5.01 11.14
CA LEU A 125 -9.07 -3.91 11.90
C LEU A 125 -7.59 -3.78 11.54
N ILE A 126 -7.17 -2.59 11.13
CA ILE A 126 -5.78 -2.29 10.80
C ILE A 126 -5.18 -1.52 11.95
N ASP A 127 -4.28 -2.19 12.68
CA ASP A 127 -3.55 -1.57 13.79
C ASP A 127 -2.61 -0.47 13.27
N PRO A 128 -2.42 0.62 14.03
CA PRO A 128 -1.38 1.59 13.75
C PRO A 128 0.00 0.92 13.90
N PRO A 129 1.02 1.32 13.13
CA PRO A 129 2.36 0.81 13.32
C PRO A 129 2.89 1.25 14.69
N GLU A 130 3.58 0.35 15.39
CA GLU A 130 4.16 0.60 16.72
C GLU A 130 5.12 1.81 16.76
N LYS A 131 5.73 2.15 15.63
CA LYS A 131 6.64 3.29 15.46
C LYS A 131 6.09 4.28 14.45
N GLY A 132 5.62 5.44 14.88
CA GLY A 132 5.20 6.55 14.02
C GLY A 132 3.86 7.16 14.44
N LYS A 133 3.90 8.38 14.94
CA LYS A 133 2.81 9.11 15.61
C LYS A 133 1.60 9.51 14.76
N THR A 134 1.50 9.12 13.49
CA THR A 134 0.51 9.71 12.57
C THR A 134 -0.47 8.72 11.94
N ARG A 135 -0.43 7.44 12.31
CA ARG A 135 -1.38 6.45 11.79
C ARG A 135 -2.38 6.08 12.86
N ILE A 136 -3.64 6.23 12.51
CA ILE A 136 -4.78 5.91 13.36
C ILE A 136 -5.26 4.51 12.97
N GLU A 137 -5.71 3.75 13.95
CA GLU A 137 -6.46 2.52 13.77
C GLU A 137 -7.63 2.76 12.80
N ARG A 138 -7.85 1.86 11.88
CA ARG A 138 -8.97 1.93 10.96
C ARG A 138 -9.50 0.55 10.58
N ILE A 139 -10.76 0.51 10.21
CA ILE A 139 -11.41 -0.69 9.67
C ILE A 139 -11.35 -0.64 8.15
N VAL A 140 -11.05 -1.77 7.51
CA VAL A 140 -11.21 -1.98 6.08
C VAL A 140 -12.29 -3.02 5.84
N PHE A 141 -12.99 -2.88 4.72
CA PHE A 141 -14.12 -3.72 4.33
C PHE A 141 -13.73 -4.56 3.11
N PHE A 142 -14.30 -5.76 3.01
CA PHE A 142 -14.10 -6.63 1.86
C PHE A 142 -15.42 -7.30 1.45
N GLY A 143 -15.52 -7.65 0.17
CA GLY A 143 -16.71 -8.27 -0.40
C GLY A 143 -16.77 -9.79 -0.19
N GLN A 144 -17.86 -10.40 -0.64
CA GLN A 144 -18.11 -11.84 -0.45
C GLN A 144 -17.02 -12.71 -1.10
N GLN A 145 -16.55 -12.39 -2.29
CA GLN A 145 -15.47 -13.12 -2.95
C GLN A 145 -14.21 -13.21 -2.07
N THR A 146 -13.79 -12.08 -1.49
CA THR A 146 -12.62 -12.03 -0.58
C THR A 146 -12.89 -12.83 0.69
N LYS A 147 -14.13 -12.82 1.20
CA LYS A 147 -14.53 -13.61 2.36
C LYS A 147 -14.37 -15.10 2.09
N ASP A 148 -14.90 -15.59 0.97
CA ASP A 148 -14.84 -17.01 0.60
C ASP A 148 -13.37 -17.51 0.50
N ILE A 149 -12.50 -16.67 -0.09
CA ILE A 149 -11.07 -16.98 -0.19
C ILE A 149 -10.40 -16.98 1.18
N LEU A 150 -10.74 -16.01 2.02
CA LEU A 150 -10.21 -15.89 3.37
C LEU A 150 -10.61 -17.06 4.25
N GLU A 151 -11.88 -17.48 4.23
CA GLU A 151 -12.39 -18.65 4.95
C GLU A 151 -11.63 -19.92 4.52
N LYS A 152 -11.52 -20.17 3.21
CA LYS A 152 -10.74 -21.28 2.67
C LYS A 152 -9.27 -21.22 3.12
N TYR A 153 -8.66 -20.04 3.10
CA TYR A 153 -7.28 -19.88 3.55
C TYR A 153 -7.11 -20.18 5.04
N LEU A 154 -8.06 -19.78 5.87
CA LEU A 154 -8.01 -20.02 7.32
C LEU A 154 -8.09 -21.52 7.65
N GLU A 155 -8.83 -22.33 6.88
CA GLU A 155 -8.86 -23.79 7.01
C GLU A 155 -7.49 -24.39 6.71
N TYR A 156 -6.85 -24.03 5.58
CA TYR A 156 -5.52 -24.49 5.22
C TYR A 156 -4.45 -24.01 6.20
N ARG A 157 -4.57 -22.77 6.68
CA ARG A 157 -3.67 -22.21 7.68
C ARG A 157 -3.75 -22.98 9.00
N ARG A 158 -4.95 -23.35 9.44
CA ARG A 158 -5.14 -24.14 10.67
C ARG A 158 -4.39 -25.47 10.59
N ILE A 159 -4.45 -26.18 9.47
CA ILE A 159 -3.75 -27.44 9.26
C ILE A 159 -2.22 -27.20 9.21
N GLU A 160 -1.75 -26.23 8.44
CA GLU A 160 -0.30 -25.94 8.27
C GLU A 160 0.39 -25.48 9.56
N TYR A 161 -0.36 -24.85 10.47
CA TYR A 161 0.14 -24.30 11.73
C TYR A 161 -0.55 -24.90 12.97
N GLU A 162 -1.05 -26.12 12.88
CA GLU A 162 -1.79 -26.79 13.96
C GLU A 162 -1.02 -26.83 15.29
N ASN A 163 0.32 -27.03 15.21
CA ASN A 163 1.20 -27.11 16.37
C ASN A 163 1.99 -25.81 16.63
N LYS A 164 1.57 -24.68 16.06
CA LYS A 164 2.27 -23.39 16.20
C LYS A 164 1.29 -22.30 16.64
N ASP A 165 1.43 -21.85 17.86
CA ASP A 165 0.71 -20.66 18.30
C ASP A 165 1.29 -19.41 17.63
N THR A 166 0.52 -18.86 16.70
CA THR A 166 0.90 -17.64 15.97
C THR A 166 -0.31 -16.73 15.76
N PRO A 167 -0.22 -15.48 16.22
CA PRO A 167 -1.32 -14.53 16.10
C PRO A 167 -1.52 -13.99 14.67
N TRP A 168 -0.55 -14.21 13.77
CA TRP A 168 -0.50 -13.55 12.47
C TRP A 168 -1.35 -14.26 11.41
N LEU A 169 -2.04 -13.49 10.58
CA LEU A 169 -2.74 -14.03 9.41
C LEU A 169 -1.75 -14.72 8.45
N PHE A 170 -0.61 -14.10 8.21
CA PHE A 170 0.45 -14.60 7.32
C PHE A 170 1.72 -14.93 8.10
N PRO A 171 1.74 -16.06 8.83
CA PRO A 171 2.91 -16.43 9.63
C PRO A 171 4.11 -16.80 8.73
N SER A 172 5.31 -16.63 9.29
CA SER A 172 6.56 -17.06 8.67
C SER A 172 7.67 -17.27 9.72
N ASN A 173 8.77 -17.86 9.31
CA ASN A 173 9.95 -18.06 10.16
C ASN A 173 10.88 -16.81 10.20
N SER A 174 10.36 -15.61 9.87
CA SER A 174 11.11 -14.37 10.04
C SER A 174 11.25 -14.00 11.53
N SER A 175 12.17 -13.10 11.86
CA SER A 175 12.35 -12.56 13.22
C SER A 175 11.07 -11.99 13.83
N ASP A 176 10.19 -11.43 12.99
CA ASP A 176 8.94 -10.82 13.41
C ASP A 176 7.77 -11.82 13.49
N GLY A 177 8.00 -13.09 13.10
CA GLY A 177 7.00 -14.16 13.10
C GLY A 177 5.99 -14.11 11.95
N PHE A 178 6.04 -13.09 11.07
CA PHE A 178 5.16 -12.93 9.92
C PHE A 178 5.92 -12.63 8.63
N LEU A 179 5.23 -12.65 7.48
CA LEU A 179 5.84 -12.40 6.18
C LEU A 179 6.53 -11.04 6.12
N THR A 180 7.72 -11.00 5.52
CA THR A 180 8.40 -9.74 5.25
C THR A 180 7.84 -9.06 3.99
N ARG A 181 7.94 -7.72 3.91
CA ARG A 181 7.59 -6.95 2.69
C ARG A 181 8.34 -7.45 1.46
N ARG A 182 9.62 -7.85 1.65
CA ARG A 182 10.45 -8.42 0.58
C ARG A 182 9.86 -9.75 0.07
N ARG A 183 9.40 -10.63 0.98
CA ARG A 183 8.79 -11.91 0.58
C ARG A 183 7.49 -11.71 -0.18
N VAL A 184 6.65 -10.77 0.24
CA VAL A 184 5.43 -10.40 -0.52
C VAL A 184 5.79 -9.95 -1.94
N LEU A 185 6.79 -9.07 -2.09
CA LEU A 185 7.24 -8.62 -3.41
C LEU A 185 7.78 -9.77 -4.27
N GLN A 186 8.52 -10.72 -3.69
CA GLN A 186 8.98 -11.91 -4.40
C GLN A 186 7.81 -12.76 -4.89
N ILE A 187 6.81 -13.03 -4.04
CA ILE A 187 5.58 -13.74 -4.41
C ILE A 187 4.91 -13.05 -5.59
N MET A 188 4.76 -11.73 -5.55
CA MET A 188 4.16 -10.95 -6.65
C MET A 188 4.96 -11.05 -7.94
N HIS A 189 6.30 -11.02 -7.88
CA HIS A 189 7.16 -11.18 -9.05
C HIS A 189 7.14 -12.62 -9.62
N GLU A 190 7.04 -13.64 -8.75
CA GLU A 190 6.83 -15.03 -9.17
C GLU A 190 5.49 -15.17 -9.93
N LEU A 191 4.44 -14.52 -9.44
CA LEU A 191 3.13 -14.49 -10.09
C LEU A 191 3.15 -13.68 -11.39
N ALA A 192 3.89 -12.59 -11.47
CA ALA A 192 4.00 -11.76 -12.68
C ALA A 192 4.37 -12.59 -13.92
N ASN A 193 5.33 -13.52 -13.76
CA ASN A 193 5.75 -14.42 -14.85
C ASN A 193 4.60 -15.37 -15.27
N LYS A 194 3.80 -15.88 -14.31
CA LYS A 194 2.67 -16.79 -14.58
C LYS A 194 1.51 -16.11 -15.31
N VAL A 195 1.26 -14.84 -14.99
CA VAL A 195 0.13 -14.09 -15.55
C VAL A 195 0.51 -13.25 -16.78
N ASN A 196 1.78 -13.26 -17.17
CA ASN A 196 2.34 -12.44 -18.25
C ASN A 196 2.04 -10.93 -18.08
N VAL A 197 2.37 -10.41 -16.91
CA VAL A 197 2.28 -8.98 -16.56
C VAL A 197 3.67 -8.48 -16.19
N GLU A 198 3.98 -7.26 -16.57
CA GLU A 198 5.28 -6.65 -16.26
C GLU A 198 5.53 -6.61 -14.74
N LYS A 199 6.73 -6.99 -14.32
CA LYS A 199 7.13 -7.03 -12.91
C LYS A 199 7.03 -5.67 -12.22
N ASN A 200 7.25 -4.57 -12.96
CA ASN A 200 7.12 -3.20 -12.46
C ASN A 200 5.67 -2.82 -12.11
N LEU A 201 4.67 -3.53 -12.64
CA LEU A 201 3.26 -3.39 -12.29
C LEU A 201 2.83 -4.34 -11.15
N MET A 202 3.57 -5.44 -10.95
CA MET A 202 3.26 -6.44 -9.93
C MET A 202 3.94 -6.10 -8.59
N HIS A 203 3.50 -5.01 -7.97
CA HIS A 203 3.94 -4.62 -6.64
C HIS A 203 2.78 -4.04 -5.80
N PRO A 204 2.84 -4.09 -4.47
CA PRO A 204 1.70 -3.75 -3.61
C PRO A 204 1.11 -2.35 -3.85
N HIS A 205 1.96 -1.37 -4.17
CA HIS A 205 1.48 -0.01 -4.44
C HIS A 205 0.66 0.09 -5.73
N SER A 206 0.95 -0.73 -6.77
CA SER A 206 0.14 -0.76 -8.01
C SER A 206 -1.28 -1.22 -7.73
N PHE A 207 -1.45 -2.25 -6.90
CA PHE A 207 -2.78 -2.75 -6.52
C PHE A 207 -3.56 -1.72 -5.68
N ARG A 208 -2.89 -1.06 -4.76
CA ARG A 208 -3.51 0.02 -3.98
C ARG A 208 -3.87 1.24 -4.85
N HIS A 209 -3.03 1.60 -5.82
CA HIS A 209 -3.36 2.65 -6.80
C HIS A 209 -4.53 2.24 -7.68
N ALA A 210 -4.54 0.99 -8.16
CA ALA A 210 -5.66 0.45 -8.92
C ALA A 210 -6.96 0.48 -8.11
N PHE A 211 -6.94 0.04 -6.83
CA PHE A 211 -8.10 0.15 -5.94
C PHE A 211 -8.66 1.58 -5.89
N GLY A 212 -7.81 2.57 -5.59
CA GLY A 212 -8.25 3.96 -5.50
C GLY A 212 -8.79 4.51 -6.82
N ASN A 213 -8.07 4.27 -7.91
CA ASN A 213 -8.46 4.75 -9.25
C ASN A 213 -9.76 4.09 -9.72
N HIS A 214 -9.90 2.76 -9.54
CA HIS A 214 -11.09 2.05 -10.01
C HIS A 214 -12.34 2.46 -9.24
N LEU A 215 -12.25 2.71 -7.94
CA LEU A 215 -13.36 3.28 -7.18
C LEU A 215 -13.75 4.66 -7.71
N LEU A 216 -12.78 5.54 -7.95
CA LEU A 216 -13.04 6.89 -8.47
C LEU A 216 -13.65 6.84 -9.88
N THR A 217 -13.11 6.02 -10.78
CA THR A 217 -13.64 5.89 -12.14
C THR A 217 -15.01 5.22 -12.19
N SER A 218 -15.34 4.40 -11.17
CA SER A 218 -16.69 3.84 -10.98
C SER A 218 -17.69 4.83 -10.37
N GLY A 219 -17.26 6.06 -10.01
CA GLY A 219 -18.13 7.11 -9.51
C GLY A 219 -18.13 7.30 -7.99
N ALA A 220 -17.23 6.64 -7.26
CA ALA A 220 -17.12 6.82 -5.82
C ALA A 220 -16.62 8.24 -5.45
N ASP A 221 -17.16 8.80 -4.37
CA ASP A 221 -16.74 10.11 -3.84
C ASP A 221 -15.26 10.07 -3.42
N ILE A 222 -14.47 11.03 -3.91
CA ILE A 222 -13.02 11.13 -3.62
C ILE A 222 -12.71 11.20 -2.13
N ARG A 223 -13.56 11.84 -1.32
CA ARG A 223 -13.38 11.94 0.13
C ARG A 223 -13.58 10.59 0.81
N VAL A 224 -14.50 9.78 0.30
CA VAL A 224 -14.73 8.40 0.77
C VAL A 224 -13.55 7.52 0.41
N VAL A 225 -13.06 7.59 -0.83
CA VAL A 225 -11.87 6.85 -1.27
C VAL A 225 -10.62 7.23 -0.46
N GLN A 226 -10.42 8.51 -0.16
CA GLN A 226 -9.33 8.97 0.71
C GLN A 226 -9.42 8.39 2.13
N LYS A 227 -10.63 8.29 2.70
CA LYS A 227 -10.86 7.65 4.00
C LYS A 227 -10.54 6.16 3.95
N LEU A 228 -11.02 5.43 2.93
CA LEU A 228 -10.73 4.01 2.72
C LEU A 228 -9.22 3.76 2.62
N LEU A 229 -8.51 4.63 1.92
CA LEU A 229 -7.06 4.55 1.79
C LEU A 229 -6.29 4.98 3.06
N GLY A 230 -6.95 5.56 4.07
CA GLY A 230 -6.30 6.02 5.29
C GLY A 230 -5.32 7.16 5.03
N HIS A 231 -5.72 8.14 4.19
CA HIS A 231 -5.02 9.41 4.07
C HIS A 231 -5.35 10.26 5.30
N SER A 232 -4.34 10.51 6.12
CA SER A 232 -4.44 11.13 7.43
C SER A 232 -4.95 12.57 7.35
N SER A 233 -6.09 12.85 7.92
CA SER A 233 -6.36 14.10 8.67
C SER A 233 -7.71 14.11 9.40
N ILE A 234 -8.37 12.98 9.64
CA ILE A 234 -9.61 13.03 10.45
C ILE A 234 -9.49 12.05 11.61
N THR A 235 -9.34 12.63 12.77
CA THR A 235 -9.33 12.05 14.10
C THR A 235 -10.65 11.36 14.46
N THR A 236 -10.52 10.32 15.27
CA THR A 236 -11.48 9.66 16.15
C THR A 236 -12.33 8.54 15.58
N THR A 237 -12.18 7.39 16.25
CA THR A 237 -12.95 6.15 16.13
C THR A 237 -14.48 6.39 16.20
N GLN A 238 -14.93 7.39 16.92
CA GLN A 238 -16.35 7.77 17.00
C GLN A 238 -16.97 8.23 15.68
N LYS A 239 -16.19 8.87 14.78
CA LYS A 239 -16.70 9.28 13.46
C LYS A 239 -16.75 8.15 12.43
N TYR A 240 -16.13 7.01 12.71
CA TYR A 240 -16.22 5.84 11.82
C TYR A 240 -17.59 5.17 11.87
N THR A 241 -18.28 5.25 13.01
CA THR A 241 -19.62 4.64 13.17
C THR A 241 -20.67 5.36 12.31
N GLU A 242 -20.61 6.68 12.26
CA GLU A 242 -21.56 7.49 11.46
C GLU A 242 -21.35 7.40 9.93
N HIS A 243 -20.16 6.98 9.49
CA HIS A 243 -19.85 6.86 8.07
C HIS A 243 -19.63 5.41 7.60
N ARG A 244 -19.79 4.43 8.51
CA ARG A 244 -19.57 3.02 8.23
C ARG A 244 -20.41 2.53 7.05
N ASP A 245 -21.70 2.82 7.09
CA ASP A 245 -22.65 2.36 6.06
C ASP A 245 -22.27 2.93 4.69
N LYS A 246 -21.87 4.20 4.63
CA LYS A 246 -21.39 4.83 3.38
C LYS A 246 -20.08 4.22 2.87
N LEU A 247 -19.18 3.76 3.75
CA LEU A 247 -17.94 3.09 3.35
C LEU A 247 -18.24 1.68 2.81
N ILE A 248 -19.13 0.95 3.45
CA ILE A 248 -19.59 -0.38 2.99
C ILE A 248 -20.29 -0.22 1.64
N GLU A 249 -21.28 0.66 1.56
CA GLU A 249 -22.02 0.95 0.33
C GLU A 249 -21.08 1.31 -0.83
N THR A 250 -20.04 2.10 -0.54
CA THR A 250 -19.04 2.46 -1.57
C THR A 250 -18.29 1.24 -2.09
N ILE A 251 -17.88 0.32 -1.21
CA ILE A 251 -17.20 -0.91 -1.63
C ILE A 251 -18.16 -1.83 -2.37
N GLU A 252 -19.39 -1.98 -1.91
CA GLU A 252 -20.40 -2.84 -2.53
C GLU A 252 -20.79 -2.36 -3.93
N ASN A 253 -21.03 -1.06 -4.08
CA ASN A 253 -21.55 -0.49 -5.32
C ASN A 253 -20.47 -0.17 -6.37
N PHE A 254 -19.26 0.20 -5.92
CA PHE A 254 -18.24 0.75 -6.82
C PHE A 254 -16.99 -0.13 -6.96
N HIS A 255 -16.79 -1.13 -6.11
CA HIS A 255 -15.59 -1.97 -6.22
C HIS A 255 -15.77 -3.07 -7.28
N PRO A 256 -14.81 -3.21 -8.25
CA PRO A 256 -14.97 -4.13 -9.39
C PRO A 256 -15.08 -5.62 -9.07
N LEU A 257 -14.68 -6.05 -7.86
CA LEU A 257 -14.82 -7.44 -7.40
C LEU A 257 -16.20 -7.75 -6.83
N ASN A 258 -17.05 -6.76 -6.62
CA ASN A 258 -18.39 -7.00 -6.06
C ASN A 258 -19.42 -7.25 -7.17
N LYS A 259 -20.18 -8.32 -7.04
CA LYS A 259 -21.15 -8.78 -8.06
C LYS A 259 -22.31 -7.80 -8.32
N ASN A 260 -22.53 -6.84 -7.43
CA ASN A 260 -23.59 -5.84 -7.57
C ASN A 260 -23.24 -4.70 -8.53
N ASN A 261 -22.05 -4.70 -9.11
CA ASN A 261 -21.62 -3.69 -10.08
C ASN A 261 -22.28 -3.97 -11.45
N LYS A 262 -23.59 -3.72 -11.57
CA LYS A 262 -24.33 -3.80 -12.83
C LYS A 262 -24.01 -2.67 -13.83
N ASN A 263 -23.16 -1.71 -13.46
CA ASN A 263 -22.94 -0.47 -14.20
C ASN A 263 -21.55 -0.35 -14.83
N ILE A 264 -20.85 -1.46 -15.09
CA ILE A 264 -19.61 -1.43 -15.89
C ILE A 264 -19.91 -2.16 -17.20
N VAL A 265 -20.54 -1.46 -18.12
CA VAL A 265 -20.56 -1.76 -19.56
C VAL A 265 -19.43 -0.98 -20.22
#